data_f77914a2d35e309e5c59acdcb98ce49b
#
_entry.id   f77914a2d35e309e5c59acdcb98ce49b
#
_cell.length_a   1.000
_cell.length_b   1.000
_cell.length_c   1.000
_cell.angle_alpha   90.00
_cell.angle_beta   90.00
_cell.angle_gamma   90.00
#
_symmetry.space_group_name_H-M   'P 1'
#
loop_
_entity.id
_entity.type
_entity.pdbx_description
1 polymer ?
#
loop_
_entity_poly.entity_id
_entity_poly.type
_entity_poly.pdbx_seq_one_letter_code
_entity_poly.pdbx_strand_id
1 'polypeptide(L)'
;LDTCQVGGCRKVDGDMGIVHLRPEDSVAAAFRDKIAMQAEAQSRYAGLRDLPAVTTCGTQIQLHMNAGLMADLPSMESSGAEGVGLFRTELQFLTRTRVPRRSELAALYTRVMDAANGRPVVFRTLDIGSDKVLPYMKPQDEPNPAMGWRAIRVGLDKRGVLRMQLQALIRAAVGRPLHVMFPFVAEPSEFEAAQKMLMEEIAREQRLGR
;
A
#
# COMPACT_ATOMS: atom_id res chain seq x y z
N LEU A 1 16.10 -13.20 -6.93
CA LEU A 1 16.37 -12.44 -8.15
C LEU A 1 17.83 -12.62 -8.54
N ASP A 2 18.05 -13.33 -9.65
CA ASP A 2 19.39 -13.50 -10.24
C ASP A 2 19.72 -12.25 -11.07
N THR A 3 20.61 -11.41 -10.58
CA THR A 3 21.20 -10.36 -11.41
C THR A 3 22.66 -10.71 -11.68
N CYS A 4 22.93 -11.28 -12.85
CA CYS A 4 24.27 -11.37 -13.40
C CYS A 4 24.56 -10.07 -14.16
N GLN A 5 25.26 -9.13 -13.53
CA GLN A 5 25.90 -8.01 -14.21
C GLN A 5 27.43 -8.19 -14.22
N VAL A 6 28.08 -7.58 -15.20
CA VAL A 6 29.55 -7.59 -15.39
C VAL A 6 30.24 -7.25 -14.06
N GLY A 7 30.84 -8.26 -13.41
CA GLY A 7 31.56 -8.11 -12.14
C GLY A 7 31.29 -9.16 -11.06
N GLY A 8 30.36 -10.08 -11.23
CA GLY A 8 30.16 -11.21 -10.31
C GLY A 8 28.70 -11.55 -10.05
N CYS A 9 28.44 -12.83 -9.89
CA CYS A 9 27.13 -13.36 -9.52
C CYS A 9 26.75 -12.92 -8.10
N ARG A 10 25.52 -12.46 -7.90
CA ARG A 10 24.97 -12.08 -6.58
C ARG A 10 23.71 -12.89 -6.32
N LYS A 11 23.59 -13.45 -5.13
CA LYS A 11 22.38 -14.11 -4.65
C LYS A 11 21.82 -13.29 -3.49
N VAL A 12 20.56 -12.92 -3.56
CA VAL A 12 19.86 -12.14 -2.51
C VAL A 12 18.78 -13.00 -1.91
N ASP A 13 18.88 -13.25 -0.63
CA ASP A 13 17.83 -13.86 0.18
C ASP A 13 17.07 -12.77 0.92
N GLY A 14 15.90 -12.40 0.42
CA GLY A 14 15.06 -11.38 1.03
C GLY A 14 14.43 -11.82 2.36
N ASP A 15 14.24 -13.12 2.56
CA ASP A 15 13.65 -13.67 3.78
C ASP A 15 14.64 -13.59 4.95
N MET A 16 15.93 -13.88 4.65
CA MET A 16 17.01 -13.86 5.64
C MET A 16 17.75 -12.51 5.68
N GLY A 17 17.48 -11.60 4.75
CA GLY A 17 18.21 -10.33 4.64
C GLY A 17 19.70 -10.48 4.27
N ILE A 18 20.08 -11.59 3.62
CA ILE A 18 21.47 -11.93 3.31
C ILE A 18 21.74 -11.70 1.82
N VAL A 19 22.91 -11.13 1.54
CA VAL A 19 23.43 -10.99 0.17
C VAL A 19 24.75 -11.76 0.05
N HIS A 20 24.76 -12.76 -0.81
CA HIS A 20 25.98 -13.51 -1.15
C HIS A 20 26.62 -12.87 -2.38
N LEU A 21 27.85 -12.40 -2.24
CA LEU A 21 28.67 -11.87 -3.34
C LEU A 21 29.62 -12.98 -3.80
N ARG A 22 29.61 -13.31 -5.11
CA ARG A 22 30.42 -14.38 -5.69
C ARG A 22 30.27 -15.69 -4.89
N PRO A 23 29.02 -16.20 -4.74
CA PRO A 23 28.79 -17.42 -3.97
C PRO A 23 29.54 -18.60 -4.61
N GLU A 24 29.99 -19.51 -3.78
CA GLU A 24 30.50 -20.81 -4.23
C GLU A 24 29.41 -21.58 -4.97
N ASP A 25 29.82 -22.51 -5.84
CA ASP A 25 28.90 -23.29 -6.67
C ASP A 25 27.85 -24.07 -5.85
N SER A 26 28.23 -24.57 -4.69
CA SER A 26 27.33 -25.22 -3.74
C SER A 26 26.21 -24.31 -3.25
N VAL A 27 26.54 -23.06 -2.88
CA VAL A 27 25.58 -22.05 -2.47
C VAL A 27 24.69 -21.64 -3.65
N ALA A 28 25.30 -21.45 -4.83
CA ALA A 28 24.55 -21.11 -6.04
C ALA A 28 23.58 -22.23 -6.45
N ALA A 29 23.96 -23.51 -6.26
CA ALA A 29 23.07 -24.65 -6.49
C ALA A 29 21.89 -24.65 -5.50
N ALA A 30 22.15 -24.51 -4.21
CA ALA A 30 21.11 -24.46 -3.18
C ALA A 30 20.09 -23.32 -3.42
N PHE A 31 20.56 -22.17 -3.92
CA PHE A 31 19.66 -21.07 -4.32
C PHE A 31 18.79 -21.43 -5.52
N ARG A 32 19.35 -22.12 -6.53
CA ARG A 32 18.55 -22.59 -7.69
C ARG A 32 17.47 -23.57 -7.24
N ASP A 33 17.81 -24.49 -6.36
CA ASP A 33 16.86 -25.48 -5.85
C ASP A 33 15.75 -24.78 -5.01
N LYS A 34 16.12 -23.82 -4.15
CA LYS A 34 15.13 -23.00 -3.39
C LYS A 34 14.19 -22.27 -4.35
N ILE A 35 14.70 -21.64 -5.40
CA ILE A 35 13.88 -20.93 -6.41
C ILE A 35 12.97 -21.91 -7.15
N ALA A 36 13.48 -23.09 -7.54
CA ALA A 36 12.68 -24.10 -8.22
C ALA A 36 11.54 -24.63 -7.33
N MET A 37 11.83 -24.90 -6.07
CA MET A 37 10.79 -25.30 -5.09
C MET A 37 9.74 -24.21 -4.86
N GLN A 38 10.15 -22.94 -4.80
CA GLN A 38 9.21 -21.82 -4.67
C GLN A 38 8.34 -21.68 -5.93
N ALA A 39 8.94 -21.82 -7.12
CA ALA A 39 8.21 -21.79 -8.39
C ALA A 39 7.21 -22.95 -8.50
N GLU A 40 7.59 -24.15 -8.08
CA GLU A 40 6.69 -25.30 -8.01
C GLU A 40 5.54 -25.07 -7.04
N ALA A 41 5.83 -24.55 -5.83
CA ALA A 41 4.79 -24.21 -4.86
C ALA A 41 3.81 -23.16 -5.41
N GLN A 42 4.32 -22.12 -6.10
CA GLN A 42 3.47 -21.13 -6.75
C GLN A 42 2.64 -21.72 -7.90
N SER A 43 3.19 -22.66 -8.68
CA SER A 43 2.47 -23.27 -9.80
C SER A 43 1.21 -24.02 -9.36
N ARG A 44 1.19 -24.58 -8.13
CA ARG A 44 0.01 -25.23 -7.54
C ARG A 44 -1.17 -24.25 -7.37
N TYR A 45 -0.87 -22.97 -7.10
CA TYR A 45 -1.88 -21.94 -6.94
C TYR A 45 -2.26 -21.28 -8.27
N ALA A 46 -1.45 -21.40 -9.31
CA ALA A 46 -1.73 -20.80 -10.62
C ALA A 46 -3.07 -21.29 -11.21
N GLY A 47 -3.41 -22.57 -11.01
CA GLY A 47 -4.67 -23.14 -11.42
C GLY A 47 -5.90 -22.61 -10.67
N LEU A 48 -5.72 -21.98 -9.50
CA LEU A 48 -6.80 -21.38 -8.71
C LEU A 48 -7.12 -19.95 -9.16
N ARG A 49 -6.22 -19.30 -9.89
CA ARG A 49 -6.34 -17.88 -10.28
C ARG A 49 -7.64 -17.56 -11.03
N ASP A 50 -8.01 -18.44 -11.93
CA ASP A 50 -9.15 -18.23 -12.83
C ASP A 50 -10.43 -18.88 -12.30
N LEU A 51 -10.39 -19.50 -11.12
CA LEU A 51 -11.56 -20.07 -10.47
C LEU A 51 -12.31 -18.97 -9.70
N PRO A 52 -13.67 -18.91 -9.83
CA PRO A 52 -14.46 -17.98 -9.05
C PRO A 52 -14.39 -18.32 -7.56
N ALA A 53 -14.13 -17.31 -6.72
CA ALA A 53 -14.14 -17.46 -5.27
C ALA A 53 -15.60 -17.49 -4.78
N VAL A 54 -16.13 -18.70 -4.57
CA VAL A 54 -17.51 -18.92 -4.13
C VAL A 54 -17.47 -19.77 -2.86
N THR A 55 -18.22 -19.33 -1.85
CA THR A 55 -18.39 -20.10 -0.60
C THR A 55 -19.22 -21.36 -0.86
N THR A 56 -19.19 -22.30 0.09
CA THR A 56 -20.00 -23.54 0.04
C THR A 56 -21.51 -23.28 0.00
N CYS A 57 -21.96 -22.12 0.49
CA CYS A 57 -23.37 -21.68 0.41
C CYS A 57 -23.70 -20.89 -0.88
N GLY A 58 -22.76 -20.79 -1.84
CA GLY A 58 -23.00 -20.15 -3.15
C GLY A 58 -22.77 -18.63 -3.18
N THR A 59 -22.27 -18.02 -2.09
CA THR A 59 -21.97 -16.58 -2.07
C THR A 59 -20.64 -16.30 -2.75
N GLN A 60 -20.65 -15.41 -3.76
CA GLN A 60 -19.43 -14.95 -4.42
C GLN A 60 -18.66 -13.97 -3.52
N ILE A 61 -17.36 -14.19 -3.41
CA ILE A 61 -16.44 -13.36 -2.63
C ILE A 61 -15.45 -12.69 -3.59
N GLN A 62 -15.23 -11.39 -3.43
CA GLN A 62 -14.21 -10.69 -4.18
C GLN A 62 -12.85 -10.82 -3.48
N LEU A 63 -11.82 -11.20 -4.23
CA LEU A 63 -10.46 -11.35 -3.73
C LEU A 63 -9.62 -10.15 -4.16
N HIS A 64 -9.21 -9.34 -3.18
CA HIS A 64 -8.40 -8.17 -3.41
C HIS A 64 -7.01 -8.34 -2.80
N MET A 65 -5.99 -7.81 -3.47
CA MET A 65 -4.64 -7.81 -2.94
C MET A 65 -4.40 -6.68 -1.93
N ASN A 66 -3.39 -6.86 -1.09
CA ASN A 66 -2.84 -5.82 -0.24
C ASN A 66 -1.54 -5.29 -0.90
N ALA A 67 -1.42 -3.98 -1.05
CA ALA A 67 -0.26 -3.34 -1.66
C ALA A 67 0.18 -2.10 -0.87
N GLY A 68 1.43 -1.71 -1.01
CA GLY A 68 2.00 -0.50 -0.39
C GLY A 68 3.02 0.19 -1.29
N LEU A 69 3.51 -0.53 -2.29
CA LEU A 69 4.49 -0.04 -3.26
C LEU A 69 3.97 -0.21 -4.70
N MET A 70 4.47 0.61 -5.61
CA MET A 70 4.21 0.43 -7.05
C MET A 70 4.71 -0.94 -7.56
N ALA A 71 5.76 -1.47 -6.94
CA ALA A 71 6.32 -2.78 -7.27
C ALA A 71 5.39 -3.96 -6.94
N ASP A 72 4.40 -3.76 -6.08
CA ASP A 72 3.43 -4.80 -5.70
C ASP A 72 2.36 -4.98 -6.80
N LEU A 73 2.03 -3.93 -7.53
CA LEU A 73 0.89 -3.88 -8.45
C LEU A 73 0.94 -4.89 -9.61
N PRO A 74 2.10 -5.22 -10.21
CA PRO A 74 2.17 -6.28 -11.21
C PRO A 74 1.67 -7.65 -10.71
N SER A 75 1.74 -7.90 -9.40
CA SER A 75 1.23 -9.13 -8.79
C SER A 75 -0.30 -9.25 -8.88
N MET A 76 -1.02 -8.16 -9.15
CA MET A 76 -2.47 -8.18 -9.33
C MET A 76 -2.88 -9.01 -10.56
N GLU A 77 -2.12 -8.90 -11.65
CA GLU A 77 -2.37 -9.72 -12.85
C GLU A 77 -2.02 -11.19 -12.60
N SER A 78 -0.86 -11.45 -12.02
CA SER A 78 -0.38 -12.83 -11.80
C SER A 78 -1.19 -13.58 -10.76
N SER A 79 -1.80 -12.90 -9.78
CA SER A 79 -2.64 -13.50 -8.73
C SER A 79 -4.12 -13.62 -9.11
N GLY A 80 -4.57 -12.95 -10.17
CA GLY A 80 -5.99 -12.86 -10.51
C GLY A 80 -6.79 -11.98 -9.54
N ALA A 81 -6.15 -11.10 -8.78
CA ALA A 81 -6.84 -10.23 -7.85
C ALA A 81 -7.78 -9.25 -8.57
N GLU A 82 -8.99 -9.10 -8.03
CA GLU A 82 -10.04 -8.26 -8.59
C GLU A 82 -9.86 -6.77 -8.28
N GLY A 83 -8.87 -6.44 -7.46
CA GLY A 83 -8.52 -5.08 -7.09
C GLY A 83 -7.49 -5.00 -5.98
N VAL A 84 -7.26 -3.78 -5.49
CA VAL A 84 -6.43 -3.50 -4.32
C VAL A 84 -7.34 -3.17 -3.15
N GLY A 85 -7.56 -4.14 -2.26
CA GLY A 85 -8.41 -3.99 -1.08
C GLY A 85 -7.81 -3.09 0.00
N LEU A 86 -6.49 -2.92 -0.03
CA LEU A 86 -5.78 -1.99 0.83
C LEU A 86 -4.48 -1.51 0.16
N PHE A 87 -4.43 -0.23 -0.19
CA PHE A 87 -3.18 0.44 -0.55
C PHE A 87 -2.65 1.22 0.64
N ARG A 88 -1.51 0.76 1.19
CA ARG A 88 -0.86 1.37 2.36
C ARG A 88 -0.06 2.60 1.93
N THR A 89 -0.49 3.77 2.35
CA THR A 89 0.11 5.04 1.92
C THR A 89 1.29 5.48 2.79
N GLU A 90 1.46 4.92 3.98
CA GLU A 90 2.47 5.35 4.96
C GLU A 90 3.90 5.19 4.48
N LEU A 91 4.19 4.19 3.65
CA LEU A 91 5.54 3.96 3.12
C LEU A 91 6.09 5.17 2.35
N GLN A 92 5.22 5.93 1.71
CA GLN A 92 5.59 7.15 0.98
C GLN A 92 6.02 8.29 1.91
N PHE A 93 5.56 8.26 3.15
CA PHE A 93 5.93 9.23 4.17
C PHE A 93 7.16 8.77 4.95
N LEU A 94 7.26 7.48 5.27
CA LEU A 94 8.34 6.89 6.06
C LEU A 94 9.71 6.93 5.35
N THR A 95 9.72 6.79 4.03
CA THR A 95 10.95 6.74 3.22
C THR A 95 11.53 8.12 2.90
N ARG A 96 10.86 9.20 3.29
CA ARG A 96 11.25 10.58 2.96
C ARG A 96 11.69 11.34 4.21
N THR A 97 12.61 12.26 4.02
CA THR A 97 13.09 13.17 5.07
C THR A 97 12.20 14.39 5.29
N ARG A 98 11.18 14.57 4.44
CA ARG A 98 10.21 15.68 4.50
C ARG A 98 8.81 15.20 4.16
N VAL A 99 7.80 15.96 4.59
CA VAL A 99 6.41 15.74 4.17
C VAL A 99 6.33 15.76 2.64
N PRO A 100 5.79 14.71 1.99
CA PRO A 100 5.60 14.70 0.55
C PRO A 100 4.72 15.86 0.10
N ARG A 101 5.02 16.46 -1.04
CA ARG A 101 4.16 17.49 -1.61
C ARG A 101 2.85 16.86 -2.14
N ARG A 102 1.76 17.62 -2.06
CA ARG A 102 0.46 17.20 -2.59
C ARG A 102 0.52 16.71 -4.04
N SER A 103 1.27 17.41 -4.90
CA SER A 103 1.45 17.01 -6.30
C SER A 103 2.19 15.69 -6.47
N GLU A 104 3.17 15.42 -5.62
CA GLU A 104 3.93 14.15 -5.62
C GLU A 104 3.03 12.97 -5.21
N LEU A 105 2.18 13.18 -4.19
CA LEU A 105 1.21 12.17 -3.76
C LEU A 105 0.13 11.96 -4.81
N ALA A 106 -0.42 13.02 -5.40
CA ALA A 106 -1.42 12.92 -6.46
C ALA A 106 -0.89 12.14 -7.66
N ALA A 107 0.33 12.45 -8.12
CA ALA A 107 0.97 11.72 -9.22
C ALA A 107 1.20 10.23 -8.89
N LEU A 108 1.55 9.91 -7.63
CA LEU A 108 1.66 8.52 -7.20
C LEU A 108 0.31 7.80 -7.24
N TYR A 109 -0.71 8.39 -6.63
CA TYR A 109 -2.05 7.78 -6.55
C TYR A 109 -2.68 7.62 -7.93
N THR A 110 -2.45 8.57 -8.85
CA THR A 110 -2.84 8.43 -10.27
C THR A 110 -2.19 7.18 -10.88
N ARG A 111 -0.87 7.02 -10.74
CA ARG A 111 -0.17 5.84 -11.27
C ARG A 111 -0.66 4.53 -10.65
N VAL A 112 -1.02 4.53 -9.38
CA VAL A 112 -1.61 3.34 -8.71
C VAL A 112 -2.95 2.99 -9.35
N MET A 113 -3.82 3.99 -9.55
CA MET A 113 -5.12 3.80 -10.20
C MET A 113 -4.98 3.39 -11.68
N ASP A 114 -3.99 3.94 -12.39
CA ASP A 114 -3.69 3.56 -13.77
C ASP A 114 -3.25 2.10 -13.85
N ALA A 115 -2.34 1.68 -12.95
CA ALA A 115 -1.86 0.30 -12.89
C ALA A 115 -2.97 -0.69 -12.49
N ALA A 116 -3.98 -0.26 -11.73
CA ALA A 116 -5.14 -1.06 -11.40
C ALA A 116 -6.09 -1.29 -12.60
N ASN A 117 -5.94 -0.52 -13.66
CA ASN A 117 -6.66 -0.68 -14.92
C ASN A 117 -8.19 -0.81 -14.73
N GLY A 118 -8.78 0.16 -14.04
CA GLY A 118 -10.23 0.21 -13.77
C GLY A 118 -10.72 -0.66 -12.60
N ARG A 119 -9.86 -1.50 -12.03
CA ARG A 119 -10.19 -2.28 -10.82
C ARG A 119 -10.21 -1.36 -9.59
N PRO A 120 -11.02 -1.67 -8.57
CA PRO A 120 -11.11 -0.85 -7.36
C PRO A 120 -9.78 -0.81 -6.60
N VAL A 121 -9.46 0.37 -6.07
CA VAL A 121 -8.31 0.58 -5.19
C VAL A 121 -8.79 1.31 -3.94
N VAL A 122 -8.67 0.67 -2.78
CA VAL A 122 -8.99 1.29 -1.49
C VAL A 122 -7.72 1.89 -0.91
N PHE A 123 -7.66 3.22 -0.88
CA PHE A 123 -6.53 3.95 -0.28
C PHE A 123 -6.75 4.12 1.22
N ARG A 124 -5.83 3.56 2.01
CA ARG A 124 -5.81 3.83 3.44
C ARG A 124 -5.17 5.19 3.70
N THR A 125 -5.83 6.06 4.47
CA THR A 125 -5.19 7.29 4.95
C THR A 125 -4.04 6.95 5.89
N LEU A 126 -3.17 7.93 6.13
CA LEU A 126 -1.91 7.75 6.83
C LEU A 126 -2.08 7.05 8.19
N ASP A 127 -1.43 5.89 8.35
CA ASP A 127 -1.39 5.11 9.59
C ASP A 127 -0.01 5.25 10.24
N ILE A 128 0.16 6.33 10.99
CA ILE A 128 1.34 6.62 11.79
C ILE A 128 0.93 6.81 13.26
N GLY A 129 1.85 6.53 14.14
CA GLY A 129 1.70 6.67 15.58
C GLY A 129 3.07 6.78 16.24
N SER A 130 3.13 6.63 17.56
CA SER A 130 4.39 6.67 18.31
C SER A 130 5.35 5.51 17.98
N ASP A 131 4.81 4.38 17.46
CA ASP A 131 5.58 3.23 16.98
C ASP A 131 6.16 3.41 15.57
N LYS A 132 5.64 4.37 14.81
CA LYS A 132 6.04 4.67 13.43
C LYS A 132 6.17 6.17 13.24
N VAL A 133 7.20 6.73 13.88
CA VAL A 133 7.44 8.17 13.86
C VAL A 133 8.00 8.58 12.50
N LEU A 134 7.39 9.59 11.90
CA LEU A 134 7.94 10.20 10.69
C LEU A 134 9.21 10.98 11.03
N PRO A 135 10.26 10.95 10.18
CA PRO A 135 11.55 11.60 10.46
C PRO A 135 11.44 13.10 10.78
N TYR A 136 10.35 13.74 10.41
CA TYR A 136 10.07 15.17 10.59
C TYR A 136 8.98 15.46 11.63
N MET A 137 8.53 14.44 12.39
CA MET A 137 7.59 14.58 13.51
C MET A 137 8.31 14.33 14.84
N LYS A 138 7.91 15.04 15.88
CA LYS A 138 8.43 14.78 17.22
C LYS A 138 7.85 13.45 17.73
N PRO A 139 8.69 12.55 18.26
CA PRO A 139 8.21 11.37 18.96
C PRO A 139 7.28 11.78 20.11
N GLN A 140 6.22 11.02 20.31
CA GLN A 140 5.38 11.12 21.52
C GLN A 140 5.59 9.87 22.35
N ASP A 141 5.70 10.05 23.65
CA ASP A 141 5.73 8.94 24.59
C ASP A 141 4.29 8.46 24.80
N GLU A 142 3.93 7.40 24.12
CA GLU A 142 2.60 6.79 24.16
C GLU A 142 2.73 5.36 24.71
N PRO A 143 2.21 5.10 25.93
CA PRO A 143 2.33 3.79 26.56
C PRO A 143 1.68 2.68 25.76
N ASN A 144 0.65 2.98 24.97
CA ASN A 144 -0.01 2.03 24.10
C ASN A 144 -0.18 2.58 22.68
N PRO A 145 0.84 2.46 21.81
CA PRO A 145 0.84 3.03 20.47
C PRO A 145 -0.33 2.59 19.58
N ALA A 146 -0.88 1.41 19.82
CA ALA A 146 -2.00 0.90 19.04
C ALA A 146 -3.34 1.53 19.43
N MET A 147 -3.49 1.90 20.71
CA MET A 147 -4.75 2.42 21.27
C MET A 147 -4.75 3.93 21.44
N GLY A 148 -3.57 4.57 21.45
CA GLY A 148 -3.38 5.98 21.73
C GLY A 148 -3.46 6.88 20.50
N TRP A 149 -2.57 7.88 20.44
CA TRP A 149 -2.48 8.87 19.36
C TRP A 149 -1.92 8.25 18.09
N ARG A 150 -2.82 7.78 17.23
CA ARG A 150 -2.49 7.03 16.01
C ARG A 150 -3.49 7.28 14.89
N ALA A 151 -3.03 7.17 13.65
CA ALA A 151 -3.82 7.07 12.43
C ALA A 151 -4.86 8.19 12.29
N ILE A 152 -6.16 7.88 12.32
CA ILE A 152 -7.22 8.89 12.18
C ILE A 152 -7.12 9.98 13.24
N ARG A 153 -6.76 9.65 14.49
CA ARG A 153 -6.61 10.62 15.59
C ARG A 153 -5.48 11.60 15.33
N VAL A 154 -4.35 11.10 14.79
CA VAL A 154 -3.26 11.95 14.30
C VAL A 154 -3.75 12.84 13.16
N GLY A 155 -4.51 12.29 12.23
CA GLY A 155 -5.06 13.04 11.09
C GLY A 155 -6.03 14.13 11.48
N LEU A 156 -6.88 13.90 12.49
CA LEU A 156 -7.83 14.86 12.99
C LEU A 156 -7.16 15.95 13.85
N ASP A 157 -6.10 15.60 14.59
CA ASP A 157 -5.28 16.56 15.34
C ASP A 157 -4.39 17.39 14.39
N LYS A 158 -3.67 16.74 13.48
CA LYS A 158 -2.83 17.35 12.44
C LYS A 158 -3.57 17.52 11.12
N ARG A 159 -4.70 18.24 11.17
CA ARG A 159 -5.64 18.39 10.04
C ARG A 159 -4.99 18.74 8.71
N GLY A 160 -3.86 19.47 8.71
CA GLY A 160 -3.13 19.84 7.51
C GLY A 160 -2.59 18.64 6.74
N VAL A 161 -2.12 17.61 7.43
CA VAL A 161 -1.58 16.39 6.81
C VAL A 161 -2.70 15.57 6.17
N LEU A 162 -3.78 15.31 6.94
CA LEU A 162 -4.95 14.58 6.41
C LEU A 162 -5.57 15.32 5.23
N ARG A 163 -5.79 16.63 5.36
CA ARG A 163 -6.32 17.47 4.27
C ARG A 163 -5.47 17.39 3.00
N MET A 164 -4.16 17.50 3.14
CA MET A 164 -3.24 17.40 1.99
C MET A 164 -3.34 16.03 1.31
N GLN A 165 -3.43 14.95 2.08
CA GLN A 165 -3.59 13.60 1.56
C GLN A 165 -4.92 13.43 0.84
N LEU A 166 -6.03 13.88 1.43
CA LEU A 166 -7.36 13.85 0.82
C LEU A 166 -7.39 14.63 -0.50
N GLN A 167 -6.83 15.84 -0.53
CA GLN A 167 -6.71 16.62 -1.76
C GLN A 167 -5.91 15.90 -2.84
N ALA A 168 -4.85 15.18 -2.48
CA ALA A 168 -4.05 14.41 -3.43
C ALA A 168 -4.85 13.22 -3.99
N LEU A 169 -5.63 12.53 -3.15
CA LEU A 169 -6.50 11.43 -3.55
C LEU A 169 -7.63 11.89 -4.47
N ILE A 170 -8.31 12.99 -4.11
CA ILE A 170 -9.38 13.58 -4.94
C ILE A 170 -8.85 13.93 -6.33
N ARG A 171 -7.68 14.56 -6.41
CA ARG A 171 -7.06 14.90 -7.69
C ARG A 171 -6.65 13.71 -8.54
N ALA A 172 -6.18 12.65 -7.89
CA ALA A 172 -5.83 11.41 -8.58
C ALA A 172 -7.06 10.68 -9.14
N ALA A 173 -8.21 10.87 -8.50
CA ALA A 173 -9.46 10.17 -8.82
C ALA A 173 -10.36 10.90 -9.81
N VAL A 174 -9.91 12.00 -10.43
CA VAL A 174 -10.75 12.70 -11.41
C VAL A 174 -11.21 11.75 -12.51
N GLY A 175 -12.53 11.65 -12.69
CA GLY A 175 -13.17 10.73 -13.65
C GLY A 175 -13.18 9.26 -13.23
N ARG A 176 -12.86 8.93 -11.98
CA ARG A 176 -12.78 7.55 -11.45
C ARG A 176 -13.45 7.45 -10.08
N PRO A 177 -13.93 6.26 -9.67
CA PRO A 177 -14.36 6.02 -8.30
C PRO A 177 -13.19 6.17 -7.33
N LEU A 178 -13.43 6.86 -6.20
CA LEU A 178 -12.48 7.02 -5.11
C LEU A 178 -12.95 6.24 -3.89
N HIS A 179 -12.15 5.27 -3.45
CA HIS A 179 -12.40 4.54 -2.21
C HIS A 179 -11.33 4.93 -1.18
N VAL A 180 -11.76 5.46 -0.04
CA VAL A 180 -10.89 5.89 1.07
C VAL A 180 -11.25 5.11 2.32
N MET A 181 -10.24 4.55 2.98
CA MET A 181 -10.38 3.91 4.28
C MET A 181 -9.65 4.73 5.35
N PHE A 182 -10.36 5.07 6.41
CA PHE A 182 -9.81 5.71 7.59
C PHE A 182 -9.43 4.64 8.61
N PRO A 183 -8.13 4.47 8.93
CA PRO A 183 -7.68 3.43 9.85
C PRO A 183 -7.93 3.81 11.32
N PHE A 184 -8.11 2.78 12.16
CA PHE A 184 -8.20 2.90 13.61
C PHE A 184 -9.34 3.79 14.13
N VAL A 185 -10.45 3.83 13.43
CA VAL A 185 -11.67 4.48 13.92
C VAL A 185 -12.17 3.72 15.15
N ALA A 186 -12.23 4.38 16.29
CA ALA A 186 -12.74 3.84 17.55
C ALA A 186 -14.16 4.35 17.86
N GLU A 187 -14.46 5.58 17.47
CA GLU A 187 -15.74 6.23 17.71
C GLU A 187 -16.37 6.73 16.40
N PRO A 188 -17.72 6.66 16.26
CA PRO A 188 -18.41 7.20 15.08
C PRO A 188 -18.07 8.66 14.78
N SER A 189 -17.88 9.48 15.80
CA SER A 189 -17.52 10.89 15.68
C SER A 189 -16.19 11.13 14.95
N GLU A 190 -15.21 10.23 15.09
CA GLU A 190 -13.95 10.30 14.37
C GLU A 190 -14.16 10.08 12.85
N PHE A 191 -14.99 9.10 12.50
CA PHE A 191 -15.35 8.86 11.11
C PHE A 191 -16.11 10.03 10.49
N GLU A 192 -17.12 10.54 11.22
CA GLU A 192 -17.93 11.68 10.76
C GLU A 192 -17.07 12.93 10.53
N ALA A 193 -16.11 13.21 11.43
CA ALA A 193 -15.18 14.32 11.29
C ALA A 193 -14.27 14.17 10.06
N ALA A 194 -13.75 12.98 9.80
CA ALA A 194 -12.92 12.70 8.65
C ALA A 194 -13.73 12.71 7.34
N GLN A 195 -14.93 12.14 7.33
CA GLN A 195 -15.86 12.19 6.21
C GLN A 195 -16.23 13.62 5.86
N LYS A 196 -16.59 14.44 6.87
CA LYS A 196 -16.87 15.86 6.67
C LYS A 196 -15.71 16.58 6.00
N MET A 197 -14.48 16.35 6.48
CA MET A 197 -13.27 16.92 5.87
C MET A 197 -13.11 16.49 4.41
N LEU A 198 -13.35 15.21 4.07
CA LEU A 198 -13.31 14.70 2.71
C LEU A 198 -14.33 15.44 1.82
N MET A 199 -15.56 15.56 2.28
CA MET A 199 -16.63 16.25 1.54
C MET A 199 -16.36 17.74 1.34
N GLU A 200 -15.80 18.41 2.34
CA GLU A 200 -15.35 19.81 2.23
C GLU A 200 -14.28 19.98 1.16
N GLU A 201 -13.32 19.06 1.09
CA GLU A 201 -12.25 19.12 0.07
C GLU A 201 -12.75 18.74 -1.34
N ILE A 202 -13.70 17.82 -1.48
CA ILE A 202 -14.37 17.53 -2.76
C ILE A 202 -15.09 18.80 -3.26
N ALA A 203 -15.91 19.41 -2.42
CA ALA A 203 -16.63 20.64 -2.78
C ALA A 203 -15.67 21.80 -3.12
N ARG A 204 -14.50 21.83 -2.50
CA ARG A 204 -13.46 22.83 -2.81
C ARG A 204 -12.82 22.57 -4.16
N GLU A 205 -12.43 21.34 -4.48
CA GLU A 205 -11.80 21.02 -5.77
C GLU A 205 -12.81 21.21 -6.92
N GLN A 206 -14.08 20.87 -6.71
CA GLN A 206 -15.17 21.15 -7.68
C GLN A 206 -15.31 22.64 -7.97
N ARG A 207 -15.28 23.51 -6.93
CA ARG A 207 -15.32 24.97 -7.15
C ARG A 207 -14.12 25.52 -7.90
N LEU A 208 -13.01 24.81 -7.88
CA LEU A 208 -11.79 25.15 -8.62
C LEU A 208 -11.77 24.54 -10.03
N GLY A 209 -12.85 23.88 -10.46
CA GLY A 209 -12.96 23.22 -11.77
C GLY A 209 -12.08 21.95 -11.89
N ARG A 210 -11.89 21.26 -10.81
CA ARG A 210 -10.98 20.10 -10.75
C ARG A 210 -11.71 18.89 -10.19
#